data_f323ea6fdd3e21c2bd7f261b9e7e2b79
#
_entry.id   f323ea6fdd3e21c2bd7f261b9e7e2b79
#
_cell.length_a   1.000
_cell.length_b   1.000
_cell.length_c   1.000
_cell.angle_alpha   90.00
_cell.angle_beta   90.00
_cell.angle_gamma   90.00
#
_symmetry.space_group_name_H-M   'P 1'
#
loop_
_entity.id
_entity.type
_entity.pdbx_description
1 polymer ?
#
loop_
_entity_poly.entity_id
_entity_poly.type
_entity_poly.pdbx_seq_one_letter_code
_entity_poly.pdbx_strand_id
1 'polypeptide(L)'
;LFDNAGLEMTVADDSAEPADYEIIIGDTNRTEKVEKPKSGNYTIAVVGKKLVINAGDDASLAGAVKKISAMYSEALANKTAMVFADGYSVTEKYDPGKDGYKYVWGDEFNGSELNRKLWVNSGSTYETVSCLGSKCMARKSEDCYVKNGNAVIFATHDPKTDNFTHRQISTDGTHKFLYGVMEFRAKLAPAPAANALWFHVTPLKGETISYKGTGQEIDLLEDFGNAKKFAA
;
A
#
# COMPACT_ATOMS: atom_id res chain seq x y z
N LEU A 1 -9.40 17.07 -14.86
CA LEU A 1 -9.22 16.37 -16.14
C LEU A 1 -10.27 16.79 -17.17
N PHE A 2 -11.50 16.97 -16.74
CA PHE A 2 -12.65 17.30 -17.59
C PHE A 2 -12.91 18.81 -17.75
N ASP A 3 -12.32 19.65 -16.90
CA ASP A 3 -12.45 21.11 -16.95
C ASP A 3 -12.04 21.73 -18.28
N ASN A 4 -11.05 21.12 -18.94
CA ASN A 4 -10.56 21.61 -20.24
C ASN A 4 -11.45 21.22 -21.44
N ALA A 5 -12.45 20.36 -21.23
CA ALA A 5 -13.35 19.90 -22.28
C ALA A 5 -14.72 20.62 -22.27
N GLY A 6 -14.94 21.51 -21.32
CA GLY A 6 -16.24 22.16 -21.15
C GLY A 6 -17.35 21.20 -20.70
N LEU A 7 -16.98 20.06 -20.11
CA LEU A 7 -17.92 19.11 -19.55
C LEU A 7 -18.02 19.35 -18.05
N GLU A 8 -19.22 19.65 -17.57
CA GLU A 8 -19.51 19.63 -16.16
C GLU A 8 -19.67 18.19 -15.70
N MET A 9 -18.79 17.75 -14.81
CA MET A 9 -18.91 16.45 -14.13
C MET A 9 -18.98 16.69 -12.63
N THR A 10 -20.00 16.15 -12.01
CA THR A 10 -20.12 16.14 -10.56
C THR A 10 -19.38 14.94 -10.00
N VAL A 11 -18.49 15.16 -9.04
CA VAL A 11 -17.88 14.10 -8.25
C VAL A 11 -18.72 13.90 -7.00
N ALA A 12 -19.22 12.69 -6.80
CA ALA A 12 -20.06 12.34 -5.67
C ALA A 12 -19.65 10.97 -5.10
N ASP A 13 -20.03 10.73 -3.87
CA ASP A 13 -19.89 9.42 -3.22
C ASP A 13 -21.13 8.55 -3.44
N ASP A 14 -21.16 7.40 -2.82
CA ASP A 14 -22.22 6.41 -2.92
C ASP A 14 -23.58 6.86 -2.39
N SER A 15 -23.65 7.96 -1.65
CA SER A 15 -24.91 8.51 -1.12
C SER A 15 -25.71 9.27 -2.17
N ALA A 16 -25.09 9.64 -3.29
CA ALA A 16 -25.77 10.33 -4.38
C ALA A 16 -26.71 9.36 -5.15
N GLU A 17 -27.82 9.88 -5.63
CA GLU A 17 -28.73 9.14 -6.48
C GLU A 17 -28.02 8.70 -7.78
N PRO A 18 -28.24 7.47 -8.24
CA PRO A 18 -27.65 6.98 -9.48
C PRO A 18 -28.07 7.80 -10.69
N ALA A 19 -27.11 8.20 -11.52
CA ALA A 19 -27.39 8.81 -12.81
C ALA A 19 -27.37 7.78 -13.95
N ASP A 20 -28.00 8.11 -15.08
CA ASP A 20 -28.01 7.26 -16.28
C ASP A 20 -26.59 6.99 -16.81
N TYR A 21 -25.74 8.01 -16.78
CA TYR A 21 -24.35 7.94 -17.20
C TYR A 21 -23.45 8.27 -16.02
N GLU A 22 -22.61 7.36 -15.65
CA GLU A 22 -21.65 7.53 -14.55
C GLU A 22 -20.30 6.92 -14.91
N ILE A 23 -19.25 7.45 -14.32
CA ILE A 23 -17.97 6.76 -14.18
C ILE A 23 -17.89 6.26 -12.73
N ILE A 24 -17.98 4.96 -12.55
CA ILE A 24 -17.96 4.30 -11.25
C ILE A 24 -16.51 3.87 -10.97
N ILE A 25 -15.96 4.28 -9.84
CA ILE A 25 -14.56 4.01 -9.49
C ILE A 25 -14.51 3.28 -8.14
N GLY A 26 -13.93 2.08 -8.14
CA GLY A 26 -13.76 1.25 -6.95
C GLY A 26 -15.01 0.47 -6.57
N ASP A 27 -15.03 0.00 -5.32
CA ASP A 27 -16.16 -0.71 -4.75
C ASP A 27 -17.23 0.30 -4.32
N THR A 28 -18.41 0.23 -4.91
CA THR A 28 -19.52 1.14 -4.67
C THR A 28 -20.83 0.39 -4.41
N ASN A 29 -21.87 1.08 -4.00
CA ASN A 29 -23.22 0.53 -3.83
C ASN A 29 -24.02 0.43 -5.15
N ARG A 30 -23.42 0.85 -6.29
CA ARG A 30 -24.09 0.76 -7.61
C ARG A 30 -24.36 -0.68 -8.00
N THR A 31 -25.42 -0.88 -8.79
CA THR A 31 -25.81 -2.21 -9.31
C THR A 31 -24.92 -2.64 -10.47
N GLU A 32 -24.42 -1.69 -11.25
CA GLU A 32 -23.48 -1.92 -12.34
C GLU A 32 -22.10 -2.19 -11.77
N LYS A 33 -21.72 -3.45 -11.77
CA LYS A 33 -20.48 -3.93 -11.16
C LYS A 33 -19.69 -4.80 -12.11
N VAL A 34 -18.39 -4.81 -11.92
CA VAL A 34 -17.48 -5.83 -12.43
C VAL A 34 -16.91 -6.61 -11.25
N GLU A 35 -16.59 -7.88 -11.48
CA GLU A 35 -15.93 -8.69 -10.45
C GLU A 35 -14.64 -7.99 -10.01
N LYS A 36 -14.41 -7.96 -8.69
CA LYS A 36 -13.20 -7.37 -8.14
C LYS A 36 -11.99 -8.20 -8.58
N PRO A 37 -11.02 -7.58 -9.30
CA PRO A 37 -9.83 -8.29 -9.73
C PRO A 37 -8.96 -8.74 -8.55
N LYS A 38 -8.03 -9.64 -8.83
CA LYS A 38 -6.96 -9.96 -7.86
C LYS A 38 -6.08 -8.75 -7.63
N SER A 39 -5.47 -8.68 -6.45
CA SER A 39 -4.45 -7.65 -6.15
C SER A 39 -3.40 -7.55 -7.26
N GLY A 40 -2.99 -6.35 -7.60
CA GLY A 40 -2.11 -6.03 -8.72
C GLY A 40 -2.81 -5.95 -10.08
N ASN A 41 -4.12 -6.15 -10.16
CA ASN A 41 -4.88 -6.06 -11.40
C ASN A 41 -6.01 -5.03 -11.28
N TYR A 42 -6.42 -4.51 -12.42
CA TYR A 42 -7.60 -3.66 -12.53
C TYR A 42 -8.48 -4.10 -13.71
N THR A 43 -9.74 -3.74 -13.65
CA THR A 43 -10.72 -3.94 -14.74
C THR A 43 -11.34 -2.60 -15.10
N ILE A 44 -11.43 -2.33 -16.40
CA ILE A 44 -12.18 -1.21 -16.98
C ILE A 44 -13.23 -1.83 -17.89
N ALA A 45 -14.48 -1.53 -17.64
CA ALA A 45 -15.57 -2.10 -18.43
C ALA A 45 -16.74 -1.13 -18.63
N VAL A 46 -17.48 -1.31 -19.70
CA VAL A 46 -18.78 -0.68 -19.91
C VAL A 46 -19.86 -1.66 -19.44
N VAL A 47 -20.67 -1.23 -18.48
CA VAL A 47 -21.80 -2.00 -17.94
C VAL A 47 -23.05 -1.13 -18.13
N GLY A 48 -23.91 -1.52 -19.05
CA GLY A 48 -25.03 -0.66 -19.46
C GLY A 48 -24.52 0.66 -20.07
N LYS A 49 -24.89 1.79 -19.47
CA LYS A 49 -24.47 3.13 -19.90
C LYS A 49 -23.33 3.70 -19.05
N LYS A 50 -22.70 2.89 -18.19
CA LYS A 50 -21.73 3.34 -17.20
C LYS A 50 -20.35 2.77 -17.48
N LEU A 51 -19.32 3.58 -17.27
CA LEU A 51 -17.93 3.13 -17.25
C LEU A 51 -17.57 2.70 -15.84
N VAL A 52 -17.27 1.44 -15.63
CA VAL A 52 -16.92 0.87 -14.33
C VAL A 52 -15.42 0.60 -14.30
N ILE A 53 -14.75 1.14 -13.30
CA ILE A 53 -13.32 0.96 -13.05
C ILE A 53 -13.18 0.32 -11.66
N ASN A 54 -12.72 -0.92 -11.60
CA ASN A 54 -12.47 -1.60 -10.33
C ASN A 54 -11.07 -2.24 -10.31
N ALA A 55 -10.52 -2.45 -9.12
CA ALA A 55 -9.18 -2.98 -8.96
C ALA A 55 -9.05 -3.85 -7.71
N GLY A 56 -8.03 -4.68 -7.67
CA GLY A 56 -7.75 -5.55 -6.55
C GLY A 56 -7.12 -4.85 -5.35
N ASP A 57 -6.55 -3.66 -5.60
CA ASP A 57 -5.92 -2.79 -4.60
C ASP A 57 -5.85 -1.34 -5.10
N ASP A 58 -5.52 -0.42 -4.20
CA ASP A 58 -5.52 1.03 -4.47
C ASP A 58 -4.48 1.44 -5.52
N ALA A 59 -3.31 0.80 -5.53
CA ALA A 59 -2.27 1.09 -6.52
C ALA A 59 -2.74 0.74 -7.93
N SER A 60 -3.37 -0.42 -8.09
CA SER A 60 -3.97 -0.86 -9.35
C SER A 60 -5.14 0.04 -9.75
N LEU A 61 -5.94 0.50 -8.79
CA LEU A 61 -7.03 1.44 -9.06
C LEU A 61 -6.50 2.78 -9.58
N ALA A 62 -5.48 3.32 -8.92
CA ALA A 62 -4.81 4.55 -9.39
C ALA A 62 -4.23 4.38 -10.80
N GLY A 63 -3.62 3.23 -11.09
CA GLY A 63 -3.13 2.87 -12.42
C GLY A 63 -4.24 2.83 -13.48
N ALA A 64 -5.40 2.28 -13.16
CA ALA A 64 -6.56 2.26 -14.04
C ALA A 64 -7.08 3.67 -14.35
N VAL A 65 -7.22 4.50 -13.33
CA VAL A 65 -7.64 5.90 -13.48
C VAL A 65 -6.63 6.67 -14.33
N LYS A 66 -5.34 6.46 -14.12
CA LYS A 66 -4.28 7.08 -14.93
C LYS A 66 -4.35 6.65 -16.41
N LYS A 67 -4.63 5.37 -16.68
CA LYS A 67 -4.84 4.88 -18.05
C LYS A 67 -6.02 5.59 -18.73
N ILE A 68 -7.17 5.69 -18.07
CA ILE A 68 -8.33 6.41 -18.61
C ILE A 68 -7.98 7.89 -18.85
N SER A 69 -7.27 8.52 -17.91
CA SER A 69 -6.81 9.90 -18.06
C SER A 69 -5.90 10.10 -19.28
N ALA A 70 -5.00 9.16 -19.52
CA ALA A 70 -4.10 9.19 -20.68
C ALA A 70 -4.89 9.04 -22.00
N MET A 71 -5.83 8.08 -22.06
CA MET A 71 -6.69 7.88 -23.23
C MET A 71 -7.54 9.13 -23.53
N TYR A 72 -8.07 9.76 -22.49
CA TYR A 72 -8.82 11.01 -22.65
C TYR A 72 -7.94 12.16 -23.16
N SER A 73 -6.74 12.32 -22.60
CA SER A 73 -5.79 13.35 -23.02
C SER A 73 -5.34 13.15 -24.47
N GLU A 74 -5.15 11.92 -24.90
CA GLU A 74 -4.83 11.58 -26.30
C GLU A 74 -6.00 11.92 -27.23
N ALA A 75 -7.22 11.53 -26.87
CA ALA A 75 -8.41 11.86 -27.65
C ALA A 75 -8.59 13.39 -27.79
N LEU A 76 -8.38 14.12 -26.69
CA LEU A 76 -8.45 15.59 -26.69
C LEU A 76 -7.38 16.21 -27.59
N ALA A 77 -6.13 15.74 -27.52
CA ALA A 77 -5.03 16.22 -28.35
C ALA A 77 -5.29 15.99 -29.83
N ASN A 78 -5.90 14.86 -30.16
CA ASN A 78 -6.28 14.47 -31.53
C ASN A 78 -7.63 15.05 -32.00
N LYS A 79 -8.32 15.81 -31.12
CA LYS A 79 -9.68 16.34 -31.38
C LYS A 79 -10.68 15.24 -31.76
N THR A 80 -10.57 14.08 -31.12
CA THR A 80 -11.45 12.93 -31.31
C THR A 80 -12.23 12.65 -29.98
N ALA A 81 -13.34 11.93 -30.11
CA ALA A 81 -14.04 11.44 -28.89
C ALA A 81 -13.33 10.21 -28.34
N MET A 82 -13.26 10.11 -27.01
CA MET A 82 -12.93 8.86 -26.35
C MET A 82 -14.20 8.00 -26.33
N VAL A 83 -14.19 6.90 -27.06
CA VAL A 83 -15.37 6.02 -27.22
C VAL A 83 -15.03 4.61 -26.73
N PHE A 84 -15.90 4.05 -25.94
CA PHE A 84 -15.88 2.65 -25.56
C PHE A 84 -17.02 1.90 -26.29
N ALA A 85 -16.71 0.76 -26.86
CA ALA A 85 -17.73 -0.09 -27.48
C ALA A 85 -18.65 -0.70 -26.41
N ASP A 86 -19.88 -1.00 -26.81
CA ASP A 86 -20.79 -1.76 -25.94
C ASP A 86 -20.15 -3.11 -25.58
N GLY A 87 -20.20 -3.44 -24.26
CA GLY A 87 -19.58 -4.65 -23.74
C GLY A 87 -18.05 -4.60 -23.67
N TYR A 88 -17.44 -3.43 -23.85
CA TYR A 88 -16.01 -3.28 -23.63
C TYR A 88 -15.66 -3.75 -22.21
N SER A 89 -14.68 -4.62 -22.11
CA SER A 89 -14.15 -5.07 -20.82
C SER A 89 -12.69 -5.48 -21.00
N VAL A 90 -11.83 -4.94 -20.17
CA VAL A 90 -10.41 -5.30 -20.11
C VAL A 90 -9.97 -5.45 -18.66
N THR A 91 -9.28 -6.55 -18.38
CA THR A 91 -8.59 -6.74 -17.11
C THR A 91 -7.11 -6.81 -17.38
N GLU A 92 -6.35 -5.94 -16.72
CA GLU A 92 -4.90 -5.84 -16.90
C GLU A 92 -4.18 -5.88 -15.55
N LYS A 93 -2.93 -6.34 -15.59
CA LYS A 93 -2.01 -6.18 -14.48
C LYS A 93 -1.50 -4.73 -14.47
N TYR A 94 -1.56 -4.10 -13.30
CA TYR A 94 -0.90 -2.82 -13.11
C TYR A 94 0.62 -3.01 -13.16
N ASP A 95 1.26 -2.19 -13.95
CA ASP A 95 2.71 -2.20 -14.11
C ASP A 95 3.24 -0.78 -13.89
N PRO A 96 3.82 -0.49 -12.73
CA PRO A 96 4.39 0.82 -12.44
C PRO A 96 5.46 1.25 -13.45
N GLY A 97 6.12 0.30 -14.11
CA GLY A 97 7.12 0.58 -15.13
C GLY A 97 6.57 1.32 -16.34
N LYS A 98 5.28 1.09 -16.69
CA LYS A 98 4.58 1.84 -17.76
C LYS A 98 4.36 3.30 -17.38
N ASP A 99 4.41 3.63 -16.10
CA ASP A 99 4.29 4.97 -15.57
C ASP A 99 5.65 5.69 -15.44
N GLY A 100 6.71 5.10 -15.98
CA GLY A 100 8.06 5.66 -15.93
C GLY A 100 8.84 5.29 -14.67
N TYR A 101 8.27 4.50 -13.76
CA TYR A 101 9.01 3.98 -12.62
C TYR A 101 9.93 2.84 -13.06
N LYS A 102 11.11 2.80 -12.45
CA LYS A 102 12.06 1.69 -12.63
C LYS A 102 12.15 0.90 -11.35
N TYR A 103 12.12 -0.42 -11.47
CA TYR A 103 12.40 -1.29 -10.33
C TYR A 103 13.81 -1.01 -9.80
N VAL A 104 13.91 -0.72 -8.53
CA VAL A 104 15.17 -0.43 -7.84
C VAL A 104 15.61 -1.62 -7.01
N TRP A 105 14.74 -2.09 -6.13
CA TRP A 105 14.96 -3.27 -5.32
C TRP A 105 13.65 -3.79 -4.72
N GLY A 106 13.68 -5.01 -4.23
CA GLY A 106 12.58 -5.62 -3.51
C GLY A 106 12.98 -7.01 -3.01
N ASP A 107 12.16 -7.58 -2.16
CA ASP A 107 12.31 -8.94 -1.67
C ASP A 107 10.95 -9.62 -1.66
N GLU A 108 10.82 -10.65 -2.47
CA GLU A 108 9.62 -11.50 -2.54
C GLU A 108 9.70 -12.67 -1.54
N PHE A 109 10.75 -12.71 -0.73
CA PHE A 109 10.99 -13.74 0.27
C PHE A 109 10.93 -15.18 -0.26
N ASN A 110 11.37 -15.37 -1.51
CA ASN A 110 11.36 -16.68 -2.18
C ASN A 110 12.48 -17.61 -1.72
N GLY A 111 13.43 -17.12 -0.94
CA GLY A 111 14.51 -17.89 -0.36
C GLY A 111 14.07 -18.76 0.81
N SER A 112 15.01 -19.48 1.39
CA SER A 112 14.84 -20.26 2.63
C SER A 112 15.10 -19.43 3.90
N GLU A 113 15.79 -18.30 3.74
CA GLU A 113 16.21 -17.42 4.83
C GLU A 113 16.03 -15.95 4.42
N LEU A 114 15.97 -15.06 5.42
CA LEU A 114 16.00 -13.62 5.17
C LEU A 114 17.33 -13.22 4.53
N ASN A 115 17.27 -12.44 3.49
CA ASN A 115 18.44 -11.84 2.88
C ASN A 115 19.08 -10.81 3.84
N ARG A 116 20.08 -11.25 4.58
CA ARG A 116 20.75 -10.43 5.60
C ARG A 116 21.62 -9.31 5.03
N LYS A 117 21.84 -9.27 3.71
CA LYS A 117 22.45 -8.13 3.02
C LYS A 117 21.47 -7.00 2.82
N LEU A 118 20.19 -7.30 2.85
CA LEU A 118 19.08 -6.35 2.69
C LEU A 118 18.44 -6.04 4.04
N TRP A 119 18.03 -7.08 4.77
CA TRP A 119 17.30 -6.99 6.02
C TRP A 119 18.24 -7.13 7.21
N VAL A 120 18.50 -6.03 7.85
CA VAL A 120 19.41 -5.98 9.00
C VAL A 120 18.64 -5.94 10.32
N ASN A 121 19.37 -6.22 11.37
CA ASN A 121 18.97 -5.95 12.72
C ASN A 121 19.09 -4.44 12.95
N SER A 122 17.99 -3.74 13.13
CA SER A 122 18.06 -2.34 13.56
C SER A 122 18.44 -2.32 15.05
N GLY A 123 19.70 -2.47 15.28
CA GLY A 123 20.47 -2.79 16.44
C GLY A 123 20.34 -1.93 17.67
N SER A 124 19.19 -1.65 18.20
CA SER A 124 19.12 -1.24 19.60
C SER A 124 18.36 -2.30 20.39
N THR A 125 19.08 -3.02 21.21
CA THR A 125 18.52 -3.73 22.36
C THR A 125 17.95 -2.67 23.32
N TYR A 126 16.69 -2.33 23.13
CA TYR A 126 15.99 -1.54 24.14
C TYR A 126 15.63 -2.48 25.29
N GLU A 127 16.26 -2.26 26.40
CA GLU A 127 16.08 -3.09 27.60
C GLU A 127 14.70 -2.95 28.25
N THR A 128 13.85 -2.10 27.88
CA THR A 128 12.45 -2.05 28.31
C THR A 128 11.77 -0.83 27.69
N VAL A 129 10.91 -1.06 26.73
CA VAL A 129 9.99 -0.02 26.26
C VAL A 129 8.63 -0.32 26.87
N SER A 130 8.03 0.66 27.53
CA SER A 130 6.64 0.56 27.96
C SER A 130 5.75 0.64 26.71
N CYS A 131 5.20 -0.47 26.28
CA CYS A 131 4.23 -0.51 25.21
C CYS A 131 2.84 -0.58 25.83
N LEU A 132 2.10 0.51 25.79
CA LEU A 132 0.69 0.57 26.21
C LEU A 132 0.40 -0.01 27.59
N GLY A 133 1.30 0.19 28.55
CA GLY A 133 1.14 -0.29 29.93
C GLY A 133 1.67 -1.69 30.18
N SER A 134 2.21 -2.38 29.20
CA SER A 134 2.85 -3.69 29.33
C SER A 134 4.36 -3.58 29.22
N LYS A 135 5.08 -4.50 29.83
CA LYS A 135 6.54 -4.59 29.67
C LYS A 135 6.89 -5.21 28.33
N CYS A 136 7.45 -4.42 27.43
CA CYS A 136 8.00 -4.92 26.18
C CYS A 136 9.50 -5.13 26.30
N MET A 137 9.96 -6.28 25.87
CA MET A 137 11.36 -6.64 25.81
C MET A 137 11.93 -6.45 24.39
N ALA A 138 13.23 -6.45 24.33
CA ALA A 138 14.09 -6.21 23.19
C ALA A 138 13.61 -6.71 21.81
N ARG A 139 13.90 -5.93 20.81
CA ARG A 139 13.74 -6.27 19.39
C ARG A 139 14.82 -7.27 18.97
N LYS A 140 14.41 -8.45 18.51
CA LYS A 140 15.30 -9.46 17.97
C LYS A 140 14.92 -9.75 16.54
N SER A 141 15.75 -9.37 15.58
CA SER A 141 15.50 -9.66 14.17
C SER A 141 16.14 -10.96 13.72
N GLU A 142 17.12 -11.46 14.42
CA GLU A 142 17.79 -12.72 14.14
C GLU A 142 16.84 -13.90 14.12
N ASP A 143 15.76 -13.85 14.89
CA ASP A 143 14.73 -14.88 14.94
C ASP A 143 13.69 -14.79 13.81
N CYS A 144 13.65 -13.68 13.08
CA CYS A 144 12.77 -13.56 11.91
C CYS A 144 13.22 -14.52 10.82
N TYR A 145 12.27 -15.15 10.15
CA TYR A 145 12.56 -16.22 9.17
C TYR A 145 11.67 -16.10 7.95
N VAL A 146 12.02 -16.84 6.90
CA VAL A 146 11.21 -16.97 5.70
C VAL A 146 10.44 -18.28 5.75
N LYS A 147 9.16 -18.24 5.41
CA LYS A 147 8.30 -19.41 5.29
C LYS A 147 7.26 -19.21 4.20
N ASN A 148 7.20 -20.14 3.26
CA ASN A 148 6.21 -20.14 2.16
C ASN A 148 6.15 -18.80 1.40
N GLY A 149 7.31 -18.26 1.04
CA GLY A 149 7.39 -16.99 0.31
C GLY A 149 6.97 -15.76 1.13
N ASN A 150 7.14 -15.81 2.45
CA ASN A 150 6.82 -14.69 3.33
C ASN A 150 7.91 -14.51 4.38
N ALA A 151 8.26 -13.26 4.69
CA ALA A 151 8.97 -12.96 5.91
C ALA A 151 8.02 -13.09 7.11
N VAL A 152 8.43 -13.85 8.10
CA VAL A 152 7.66 -14.02 9.34
C VAL A 152 8.32 -13.21 10.45
N ILE A 153 7.60 -12.20 10.88
CA ILE A 153 7.96 -11.30 11.98
C ILE A 153 6.95 -11.57 13.09
N PHE A 154 7.40 -11.91 14.27
CA PHE A 154 6.49 -12.36 15.32
C PHE A 154 6.85 -11.82 16.69
N ALA A 155 5.87 -11.74 17.58
CA ALA A 155 6.06 -11.48 18.99
C ALA A 155 5.87 -12.75 19.81
N THR A 156 6.54 -12.81 20.96
CA THR A 156 6.38 -13.90 21.93
C THR A 156 6.02 -13.32 23.29
N HIS A 157 5.17 -14.00 24.02
CA HIS A 157 4.80 -13.68 25.38
C HIS A 157 5.35 -14.75 26.32
N ASP A 158 6.04 -14.32 27.37
CA ASP A 158 6.44 -15.19 28.45
C ASP A 158 5.44 -15.07 29.60
N PRO A 159 4.59 -16.07 29.84
CA PRO A 159 3.54 -15.99 30.86
C PRO A 159 4.10 -16.01 32.30
N LYS A 160 5.36 -16.38 32.49
CA LYS A 160 5.97 -16.38 33.85
C LYS A 160 6.38 -14.98 34.27
N THR A 161 6.81 -14.16 33.36
CA THR A 161 7.31 -12.81 33.63
C THR A 161 6.39 -11.71 33.10
N ASP A 162 5.33 -12.10 32.37
CA ASP A 162 4.43 -11.20 31.65
C ASP A 162 5.16 -10.25 30.69
N ASN A 163 6.28 -10.72 30.15
CA ASN A 163 7.09 -9.95 29.22
C ASN A 163 6.78 -10.35 27.78
N PHE A 164 6.77 -9.35 26.90
CA PHE A 164 6.66 -9.55 25.46
C PHE A 164 8.00 -9.29 24.78
N THR A 165 8.39 -10.15 23.88
CA THR A 165 9.51 -9.92 22.96
C THR A 165 8.94 -9.70 21.57
N HIS A 166 9.21 -8.56 20.99
CA HIS A 166 8.81 -8.26 19.62
C HIS A 166 10.03 -8.26 18.69
N ARG A 167 9.76 -8.36 17.40
CA ARG A 167 10.78 -8.45 16.36
C ARG A 167 10.50 -7.42 15.27
N GLN A 168 11.55 -7.02 14.60
CA GLN A 168 11.45 -6.19 13.40
C GLN A 168 12.57 -6.53 12.43
N ILE A 169 12.36 -6.22 11.17
CA ILE A 169 13.41 -6.21 10.15
C ILE A 169 13.50 -4.79 9.57
N SER A 170 14.67 -4.38 9.16
CA SER A 170 14.92 -3.03 8.66
C SER A 170 15.89 -3.06 7.50
N THR A 171 15.82 -2.06 6.64
CA THR A 171 16.82 -1.79 5.61
C THR A 171 17.81 -0.72 6.04
N ASP A 172 17.87 -0.38 7.32
CA ASP A 172 18.77 0.63 7.83
C ASP A 172 20.23 0.31 7.50
N GLY A 173 20.94 1.30 6.93
CA GLY A 173 22.32 1.14 6.48
C GLY A 173 22.51 0.30 5.21
N THR A 174 21.49 -0.36 4.69
CA THR A 174 21.56 -1.19 3.47
C THR A 174 20.90 -0.55 2.27
N HIS A 175 19.65 -0.10 2.39
CA HIS A 175 18.90 0.52 1.32
C HIS A 175 18.20 1.78 1.81
N LYS A 176 18.36 2.84 1.04
CA LYS A 176 17.72 4.14 1.24
C LYS A 176 17.05 4.59 -0.04
N PHE A 177 16.01 5.35 0.08
CA PHE A 177 15.32 5.96 -1.06
C PHE A 177 14.89 7.38 -0.67
N LEU A 178 14.70 8.21 -1.68
CA LEU A 178 14.26 9.60 -1.49
C LEU A 178 12.87 9.82 -2.09
N TYR A 179 12.61 9.20 -3.23
CA TYR A 179 11.34 9.26 -3.96
C TYR A 179 11.04 7.90 -4.54
N GLY A 180 9.78 7.66 -4.88
CA GLY A 180 9.39 6.46 -5.59
C GLY A 180 8.03 5.91 -5.19
N VAL A 181 7.73 4.75 -5.69
CA VAL A 181 6.59 3.92 -5.31
C VAL A 181 7.12 2.76 -4.49
N MET A 182 6.52 2.52 -3.35
CA MET A 182 6.79 1.35 -2.51
C MET A 182 5.51 0.54 -2.40
N GLU A 183 5.63 -0.75 -2.64
CA GLU A 183 4.52 -1.70 -2.58
C GLU A 183 4.83 -2.76 -1.53
N PHE A 184 3.87 -3.00 -0.65
CA PHE A 184 3.96 -4.01 0.39
C PHE A 184 2.71 -4.89 0.37
N ARG A 185 2.91 -6.16 0.66
CA ARG A 185 1.84 -7.09 0.96
C ARG A 185 2.09 -7.71 2.32
N ALA A 186 1.21 -7.44 3.27
CA ALA A 186 1.36 -7.93 4.63
C ALA A 186 0.07 -8.62 5.10
N LYS A 187 0.24 -9.61 5.97
CA LYS A 187 -0.85 -10.18 6.77
C LYS A 187 -0.57 -9.83 8.23
N LEU A 188 -1.46 -9.06 8.82
CA LEU A 188 -1.31 -8.61 10.20
C LEU A 188 -1.58 -9.74 11.19
N ALA A 189 -0.92 -9.68 12.35
CA ALA A 189 -1.22 -10.56 13.45
C ALA A 189 -2.64 -10.26 13.98
N PRO A 190 -3.47 -11.30 14.24
CA PRO A 190 -4.84 -11.10 14.72
C PRO A 190 -4.89 -10.73 16.22
N ALA A 191 -3.76 -10.80 16.91
CA ALA A 191 -3.65 -10.54 18.33
C ALA A 191 -3.49 -9.03 18.62
N PRO A 192 -3.76 -8.56 19.83
CA PRO A 192 -3.44 -7.21 20.26
C PRO A 192 -1.91 -7.02 20.30
N ALA A 193 -1.33 -6.83 19.13
CA ALA A 193 0.09 -6.58 18.93
C ALA A 193 0.22 -5.34 18.06
N ALA A 194 1.23 -4.52 18.31
CA ALA A 194 1.55 -3.41 17.44
C ALA A 194 2.15 -3.96 16.14
N ASN A 195 1.31 -4.02 15.09
CA ASN A 195 1.79 -4.26 13.75
C ASN A 195 2.15 -2.91 13.14
N ALA A 196 3.38 -2.74 12.69
CA ALA A 196 3.83 -1.49 12.10
C ALA A 196 4.60 -1.72 10.81
N LEU A 197 4.32 -0.88 9.83
CA LEU A 197 5.05 -0.75 8.58
C LEU A 197 5.29 0.74 8.36
N TRP A 198 6.55 1.16 8.41
CA TRP A 198 6.88 2.57 8.50
C TRP A 198 8.26 2.88 7.92
N PHE A 199 8.48 4.15 7.66
CA PHE A 199 9.75 4.70 7.18
C PHE A 199 10.30 5.69 8.19
N HIS A 200 11.60 5.68 8.34
CA HIS A 200 12.30 6.61 9.21
C HIS A 200 13.43 7.31 8.47
N VAL A 201 13.61 8.60 8.73
CA VAL A 201 14.73 9.35 8.18
C VAL A 201 16.01 8.91 8.85
N THR A 202 16.94 8.43 8.05
CA THR A 202 18.30 8.11 8.53
C THR A 202 19.27 9.15 7.96
N PRO A 203 20.15 9.74 8.79
CA PRO A 203 21.14 10.70 8.31
C PRO A 203 22.06 10.10 7.25
N LEU A 204 22.48 10.91 6.30
CA LEU A 204 23.57 10.55 5.42
C LEU A 204 24.87 10.45 6.24
N LYS A 205 25.83 9.67 5.76
CA LYS A 205 27.12 9.50 6.45
C LYS A 205 27.77 10.87 6.65
N GLY A 206 28.01 11.23 7.90
CA GLY A 206 28.61 12.52 8.27
C GLY A 206 27.60 13.63 8.59
N GLU A 207 26.30 13.37 8.46
CA GLU A 207 25.25 14.27 8.92
C GLU A 207 24.75 13.88 10.30
N THR A 208 24.47 14.87 11.12
CA THR A 208 23.81 14.67 12.41
C THR A 208 22.36 15.11 12.27
N ILE A 209 21.41 14.18 12.31
CA ILE A 209 20.00 14.55 12.43
C ILE A 209 19.76 14.91 13.91
N SER A 210 19.45 16.16 14.13
CA SER A 210 18.94 16.57 15.42
C SER A 210 17.48 16.14 15.53
N TYR A 211 17.16 15.25 16.44
CA TYR A 211 15.77 14.84 16.76
C TYR A 211 14.86 15.98 17.22
N LYS A 212 15.41 17.15 17.45
CA LYS A 212 14.65 18.36 17.78
C LYS A 212 14.16 19.07 16.51
N GLY A 213 13.39 18.38 15.69
CA GLY A 213 12.60 19.00 14.62
C GLY A 213 12.89 18.62 13.19
N THR A 214 13.79 17.66 12.92
CA THR A 214 14.10 17.23 11.54
C THR A 214 13.91 15.73 11.27
N GLY A 215 13.58 14.93 12.26
CA GLY A 215 13.23 13.54 12.07
C GLY A 215 11.82 13.46 11.46
N GLN A 216 11.70 12.88 10.26
CA GLN A 216 10.42 12.55 9.66
C GLN A 216 10.22 11.05 9.78
N GLU A 217 9.02 10.66 10.19
CA GLU A 217 8.53 9.30 10.22
C GLU A 217 7.26 9.26 9.35
N ILE A 218 7.12 8.23 8.58
CA ILE A 218 5.93 8.00 7.75
C ILE A 218 5.45 6.59 8.08
N ASP A 219 4.30 6.50 8.74
CA ASP A 219 3.67 5.25 9.08
C ASP A 219 2.67 4.90 8.00
N LEU A 220 2.95 3.83 7.26
CA LEU A 220 2.03 3.29 6.26
C LEU A 220 0.92 2.47 6.92
N LEU A 221 1.26 1.88 8.05
CA LEU A 221 0.37 1.08 8.86
C LEU A 221 0.87 1.07 10.29
N GLU A 222 -0.02 1.41 11.21
CA GLU A 222 0.10 1.10 12.63
C GLU A 222 -1.22 0.47 13.11
N ASP A 223 -1.17 -0.81 13.48
CA ASP A 223 -2.31 -1.53 14.02
C ASP A 223 -1.99 -2.06 15.41
N PHE A 224 -2.66 -1.53 16.40
CA PHE A 224 -2.49 -1.90 17.81
C PHE A 224 -3.41 -3.05 18.24
N GLY A 225 -3.95 -3.81 17.29
CA GLY A 225 -4.76 -5.00 17.57
C GLY A 225 -6.14 -4.70 18.14
N ASN A 226 -6.63 -3.49 18.03
CA ASN A 226 -7.93 -3.06 18.54
C ASN A 226 -8.86 -2.63 17.38
N ALA A 227 -8.95 -3.47 16.37
CA ALA A 227 -9.71 -3.21 15.13
C ALA A 227 -11.18 -2.75 15.33
N LYS A 228 -11.73 -2.94 16.54
CA LYS A 228 -13.07 -2.43 16.86
C LYS A 228 -13.12 -0.94 17.20
N LYS A 229 -11.97 -0.27 17.30
CA LYS A 229 -11.88 1.15 17.70
C LYS A 229 -11.30 2.07 16.63
N PHE A 230 -10.83 1.55 15.54
CA PHE A 230 -10.34 2.33 14.42
C PHE A 230 -11.36 2.27 13.28
N ALA A 231 -12.26 3.24 13.27
CA ALA A 231 -12.94 3.63 12.05
C ALA A 231 -12.06 4.71 11.42
N ALA A 232 -11.49 4.40 10.26
CA ALA A 232 -10.89 5.41 9.40
C ALA A 232 -12.00 6.12 8.62
#